data_1ffa964dd249216b252cbe406df95bd4
#
_entry.id   1ffa964dd249216b252cbe406df95bd4
#
_cell.length_a   1.000
_cell.length_b   1.000
_cell.length_c   1.000
_cell.angle_alpha   90.00
_cell.angle_beta   90.00
_cell.angle_gamma   90.00
#
_symmetry.space_group_name_H-M   'P 1'
#
loop_
_entity.id
_entity.type
_entity.pdbx_description
1 polymer ?
#
loop_
_entity_poly.entity_id
_entity_poly.type
_entity_poly.pdbx_seq_one_letter_code
_entity_poly.pdbx_strand_id
1 'polypeptide(L)'
;MTQTAIGPIRLHHHAFVTDDQEVNRHFYEDVIGMPLVATWTESDVLFGAERTYCHTFFALADGSALAFFQFANPEDQKLFKTDINFTPFRHIALAVDQDSQDGIKGRIAEAGYRDPATFVLDHGYCVSLYITDPNGLLLEFTVDHPDVEKISQERRRDARKDLARWLGGDHTSNNAYR
;
A
#
# COMPACT_ATOMS: atom_id res chain seq x y z
N MET A 1 21.20 -0.53 -25.72
CA MET A 1 21.92 -0.09 -24.52
C MET A 1 20.88 0.23 -23.48
N THR A 2 20.69 -0.62 -22.49
CA THR A 2 19.80 -0.39 -21.37
C THR A 2 20.43 0.71 -20.51
N GLN A 3 19.83 1.89 -20.53
CA GLN A 3 20.21 2.97 -19.64
C GLN A 3 19.98 2.50 -18.20
N THR A 4 21.07 2.31 -17.46
CA THR A 4 21.01 1.97 -16.04
C THR A 4 20.24 3.10 -15.34
N ALA A 5 19.08 2.82 -14.78
CA ALA A 5 18.30 3.82 -14.07
C ALA A 5 19.11 4.35 -12.90
N ILE A 6 19.47 5.63 -12.92
CA ILE A 6 20.09 6.32 -11.79
C ILE A 6 18.94 6.76 -10.89
N GLY A 7 18.71 6.07 -9.78
CA GLY A 7 17.61 6.39 -8.87
C GLY A 7 17.31 5.25 -7.89
N PRO A 8 16.24 5.38 -7.10
CA PRO A 8 15.79 4.31 -6.23
C PRO A 8 15.48 3.03 -7.02
N ILE A 9 15.89 1.88 -6.49
CA ILE A 9 15.75 0.58 -7.17
C ILE A 9 14.34 0.03 -6.96
N ARG A 10 13.82 0.12 -5.71
CA ARG A 10 12.50 -0.33 -5.28
C ARG A 10 12.07 0.38 -4.00
N LEU A 11 10.83 0.20 -3.59
CA LEU A 11 10.40 0.57 -2.24
C LEU A 11 11.14 -0.32 -1.24
N HIS A 12 11.82 0.27 -0.24
CA HIS A 12 12.43 -0.52 0.85
C HIS A 12 11.34 -0.91 1.84
N HIS A 13 10.69 0.06 2.45
CA HIS A 13 9.49 -0.12 3.26
C HIS A 13 8.69 1.19 3.29
N HIS A 14 7.43 1.07 3.67
CA HIS A 14 6.55 2.20 3.99
C HIS A 14 6.08 2.03 5.42
N ALA A 15 6.32 3.04 6.28
CA ALA A 15 6.09 2.94 7.72
C ALA A 15 4.90 3.79 8.19
N PHE A 16 4.16 3.24 9.15
CA PHE A 16 3.01 3.86 9.81
C PHE A 16 3.10 3.66 11.32
N VAL A 17 2.28 4.39 12.08
CA VAL A 17 2.10 4.15 13.52
C VAL A 17 0.77 3.42 13.70
N THR A 18 0.80 2.29 14.42
CA THR A 18 -0.39 1.52 14.80
C THR A 18 -0.66 1.64 16.29
N ASP A 19 -1.90 1.48 16.72
CA ASP A 19 -2.26 1.42 18.14
C ASP A 19 -2.09 0.02 18.73
N ASP A 20 -2.15 -1.01 17.89
CA ASP A 20 -2.13 -2.40 18.35
C ASP A 20 -1.39 -3.29 17.34
N GLN A 21 -0.20 -3.77 17.74
CA GLN A 21 0.63 -4.63 16.90
C GLN A 21 -0.01 -6.00 16.66
N GLU A 22 -0.80 -6.55 17.59
CA GLU A 22 -1.43 -7.87 17.39
C GLU A 22 -2.63 -7.78 16.46
N VAL A 23 -3.46 -6.74 16.57
CA VAL A 23 -4.53 -6.49 15.60
C VAL A 23 -3.93 -6.30 14.20
N ASN A 24 -2.80 -5.60 14.13
CA ASN A 24 -2.08 -5.36 12.88
C ASN A 24 -1.49 -6.66 12.31
N ARG A 25 -0.83 -7.48 13.15
CA ARG A 25 -0.29 -8.80 12.78
C ARG A 25 -1.41 -9.69 12.23
N HIS A 26 -2.52 -9.81 12.97
CA HIS A 26 -3.65 -10.62 12.53
C HIS A 26 -4.17 -10.18 11.16
N PHE A 27 -4.32 -8.88 10.94
CA PHE A 27 -4.78 -8.38 9.65
C PHE A 27 -3.79 -8.69 8.53
N TYR A 28 -2.52 -8.29 8.69
CA TYR A 28 -1.54 -8.41 7.60
C TYR A 28 -1.10 -9.85 7.36
N GLU A 29 -0.86 -10.63 8.40
CA GLU A 29 -0.38 -12.00 8.27
C GLU A 29 -1.52 -13.01 8.03
N ASP A 30 -2.56 -13.01 8.88
CA ASP A 30 -3.58 -14.06 8.80
C ASP A 30 -4.65 -13.74 7.72
N VAL A 31 -5.08 -12.48 7.59
CA VAL A 31 -6.13 -12.09 6.63
C VAL A 31 -5.54 -11.80 5.25
N ILE A 32 -4.52 -10.96 5.16
CA ILE A 32 -3.93 -10.59 3.86
C ILE A 32 -2.96 -11.67 3.36
N GLY A 33 -2.18 -12.29 4.25
CA GLY A 33 -1.18 -13.30 3.91
C GLY A 33 0.21 -12.71 3.66
N MET A 34 0.50 -11.53 4.21
CA MET A 34 1.83 -10.92 4.23
C MET A 34 2.57 -11.37 5.49
N PRO A 35 3.66 -12.17 5.39
CA PRO A 35 4.31 -12.71 6.58
C PRO A 35 4.99 -11.62 7.41
N LEU A 36 4.88 -11.73 8.75
CA LEU A 36 5.70 -10.98 9.69
C LEU A 36 7.14 -11.49 9.62
N VAL A 37 8.07 -10.66 9.13
CA VAL A 37 9.47 -11.07 8.90
C VAL A 37 10.46 -10.45 9.87
N ALA A 38 10.09 -9.39 10.58
CA ALA A 38 10.91 -8.80 11.64
C ALA A 38 10.06 -8.08 12.67
N THR A 39 10.51 -8.15 13.92
CA THR A 39 10.01 -7.35 15.04
C THR A 39 11.21 -6.84 15.81
N TRP A 40 11.35 -5.53 15.91
CA TRP A 40 12.40 -4.87 16.65
C TRP A 40 11.81 -4.14 17.86
N THR A 41 12.46 -4.19 19.00
CA THR A 41 12.21 -3.26 20.10
C THR A 41 13.46 -2.40 20.27
N GLU A 42 13.31 -1.12 20.08
CA GLU A 42 14.41 -0.17 20.05
C GLU A 42 14.15 0.98 21.01
N SER A 43 15.23 1.54 21.56
CA SER A 43 15.21 2.77 22.38
C SER A 43 16.24 3.73 21.83
N ASP A 44 15.78 4.88 21.36
CA ASP A 44 16.61 5.90 20.73
C ASP A 44 16.30 7.30 21.26
N VAL A 45 17.29 8.18 21.22
CA VAL A 45 17.07 9.62 21.45
C VAL A 45 16.57 10.24 20.17
N LEU A 46 15.24 10.40 20.06
CA LEU A 46 14.54 10.96 18.91
C LEU A 46 13.84 12.26 19.30
N PHE A 47 14.07 13.33 18.53
CA PHE A 47 13.43 14.63 18.74
C PHE A 47 13.56 15.16 20.17
N GLY A 48 14.75 14.96 20.78
CA GLY A 48 15.10 15.52 22.10
C GLY A 48 14.63 14.72 23.32
N ALA A 49 14.11 13.51 23.16
CA ALA A 49 13.73 12.61 24.24
C ALA A 49 14.07 11.15 23.90
N GLU A 50 14.37 10.35 24.92
CA GLU A 50 14.49 8.90 24.78
C GLU A 50 13.11 8.30 24.54
N ARG A 51 12.98 7.49 23.47
CA ARG A 51 11.74 6.83 23.07
C ARG A 51 11.97 5.36 22.83
N THR A 52 11.08 4.55 23.40
CA THR A 52 11.07 3.10 23.20
C THR A 52 9.87 2.75 22.30
N TYR A 53 10.11 1.95 21.28
CA TYR A 53 9.07 1.54 20.34
C TYR A 53 9.27 0.10 19.85
N CYS A 54 8.17 -0.52 19.46
CA CYS A 54 8.13 -1.75 18.67
C CYS A 54 8.03 -1.39 17.20
N HIS A 55 8.81 -2.07 16.35
CA HIS A 55 8.81 -1.88 14.90
C HIS A 55 8.67 -3.22 14.20
N THR A 56 7.54 -3.46 13.55
CA THR A 56 7.23 -4.70 12.83
C THR A 56 7.30 -4.51 11.33
N PHE A 57 7.60 -5.59 10.59
CA PHE A 57 7.71 -5.59 9.13
C PHE A 57 6.94 -6.76 8.53
N PHE A 58 6.00 -6.46 7.63
CA PHE A 58 5.24 -7.44 6.85
C PHE A 58 5.73 -7.42 5.41
N ALA A 59 6.30 -8.55 4.96
CA ALA A 59 7.05 -8.60 3.70
C ALA A 59 6.14 -8.72 2.48
N LEU A 60 6.59 -8.11 1.38
CA LEU A 60 6.17 -8.39 0.03
C LEU A 60 7.17 -9.37 -0.64
N ALA A 61 6.75 -10.01 -1.74
CA ALA A 61 7.56 -11.02 -2.44
C ALA A 61 8.89 -10.49 -3.00
N ASP A 62 8.99 -9.19 -3.28
CA ASP A 62 10.20 -8.52 -3.77
C ASP A 62 11.18 -8.11 -2.65
N GLY A 63 10.86 -8.44 -1.38
CA GLY A 63 11.64 -8.06 -0.20
C GLY A 63 11.44 -6.62 0.26
N SER A 64 10.47 -5.89 -0.29
CA SER A 64 9.95 -4.68 0.32
C SER A 64 8.99 -5.03 1.47
N ALA A 65 8.59 -4.05 2.28
CA ALA A 65 7.70 -4.30 3.41
C ALA A 65 6.76 -3.13 3.69
N LEU A 66 5.62 -3.46 4.31
CA LEU A 66 4.87 -2.51 5.11
C LEU A 66 5.33 -2.65 6.56
N ALA A 67 5.62 -1.53 7.21
CA ALA A 67 6.21 -1.49 8.54
C ALA A 67 5.35 -0.67 9.50
N PHE A 68 5.33 -1.06 10.78
CA PHE A 68 4.48 -0.40 11.77
C PHE A 68 5.21 -0.17 13.07
N PHE A 69 5.09 1.07 13.55
CA PHE A 69 5.58 1.47 14.87
C PHE A 69 4.46 1.45 15.90
N GLN A 70 4.81 1.08 17.14
CA GLN A 70 3.98 1.32 18.31
C GLN A 70 4.90 1.78 19.45
N PHE A 71 4.61 2.91 20.05
CA PHE A 71 5.40 3.47 21.12
C PHE A 71 5.00 2.88 22.47
N ALA A 72 6.00 2.60 23.33
CA ALA A 72 5.76 2.11 24.69
C ALA A 72 5.17 3.19 25.61
N ASN A 73 5.53 4.46 25.40
CA ASN A 73 5.00 5.60 26.13
C ASN A 73 3.69 6.09 25.47
N PRO A 74 2.55 6.16 26.20
CA PRO A 74 1.28 6.62 25.63
C PRO A 74 1.30 8.06 25.10
N GLU A 75 2.10 8.95 25.67
CA GLU A 75 2.21 10.33 25.18
C GLU A 75 2.98 10.38 23.85
N ASP A 76 4.03 9.57 23.68
CA ASP A 76 4.72 9.43 22.40
C ASP A 76 3.82 8.79 21.34
N GLN A 77 3.05 7.75 21.73
CA GLN A 77 2.06 7.13 20.86
C GLN A 77 1.06 8.17 20.33
N LYS A 78 0.50 8.98 21.22
CA LYS A 78 -0.43 10.04 20.86
C LYS A 78 0.23 11.15 20.03
N LEU A 79 1.50 11.46 20.30
CA LEU A 79 2.24 12.50 19.57
C LEU A 79 2.50 12.11 18.11
N PHE A 80 2.87 10.85 17.87
CA PHE A 80 3.33 10.39 16.56
C PHE A 80 2.27 9.67 15.73
N LYS A 81 1.20 9.17 16.36
CA LYS A 81 0.08 8.63 15.60
C LYS A 81 -0.74 9.78 15.03
N THR A 82 -0.95 9.72 13.73
CA THR A 82 -1.85 10.64 13.02
C THR A 82 -3.02 9.86 12.45
N ASP A 83 -4.21 10.42 12.54
CA ASP A 83 -5.40 9.84 11.91
C ASP A 83 -5.22 9.83 10.39
N ILE A 84 -5.49 8.67 9.80
CA ILE A 84 -5.56 8.51 8.36
C ILE A 84 -6.98 8.86 7.92
N ASN A 85 -7.20 10.11 7.52
CA ASN A 85 -8.49 10.49 6.94
C ASN A 85 -8.75 9.68 5.68
N PHE A 86 -9.84 8.93 5.67
CA PHE A 86 -10.22 8.11 4.53
C PHE A 86 -10.41 8.97 3.27
N THR A 87 -9.76 8.55 2.21
CA THR A 87 -10.01 8.98 0.83
C THR A 87 -9.57 7.87 -0.11
N PRO A 88 -10.37 7.50 -1.12
CA PRO A 88 -9.99 6.44 -2.07
C PRO A 88 -8.78 6.83 -2.94
N PHE A 89 -8.42 8.11 -2.96
CA PHE A 89 -7.27 8.63 -3.71
C PHE A 89 -5.94 8.59 -2.96
N ARG A 90 -5.92 8.08 -1.72
CA ARG A 90 -4.71 7.81 -0.95
C ARG A 90 -4.71 6.35 -0.51
N HIS A 91 -3.96 5.53 -1.22
CA HIS A 91 -3.85 4.09 -1.02
C HIS A 91 -2.45 3.60 -1.34
N ILE A 92 -2.17 2.37 -0.95
CA ILE A 92 -0.99 1.62 -1.38
C ILE A 92 -1.47 0.52 -2.31
N ALA A 93 -1.03 0.59 -3.58
CA ALA A 93 -1.32 -0.45 -4.56
C ALA A 93 -0.18 -1.48 -4.59
N LEU A 94 -0.56 -2.75 -4.46
CA LEU A 94 0.32 -3.91 -4.46
C LEU A 94 -0.06 -4.81 -5.64
N ALA A 95 0.90 -5.07 -6.52
CA ALA A 95 0.67 -5.99 -7.64
C ALA A 95 0.57 -7.43 -7.13
N VAL A 96 -0.44 -8.15 -7.61
CA VAL A 96 -0.67 -9.57 -7.32
C VAL A 96 -1.10 -10.29 -8.60
N ASP A 97 -0.95 -11.62 -8.63
CA ASP A 97 -1.61 -12.43 -9.64
C ASP A 97 -3.08 -12.71 -9.27
N GLN A 98 -3.85 -13.28 -10.22
CA GLN A 98 -5.27 -13.55 -10.04
C GLN A 98 -5.54 -14.51 -8.88
N ASP A 99 -4.75 -15.58 -8.76
CA ASP A 99 -4.92 -16.58 -7.71
C ASP A 99 -4.68 -15.97 -6.32
N SER A 100 -3.68 -15.12 -6.19
CA SER A 100 -3.38 -14.37 -4.97
C SER A 100 -4.50 -13.40 -4.61
N GLN A 101 -5.04 -12.66 -5.60
CA GLN A 101 -6.16 -11.73 -5.36
C GLN A 101 -7.41 -12.49 -4.91
N ASP A 102 -7.75 -13.60 -5.55
CA ASP A 102 -8.90 -14.44 -5.18
C ASP A 102 -8.71 -15.05 -3.79
N GLY A 103 -7.52 -15.51 -3.45
CA GLY A 103 -7.17 -16.00 -2.12
C GLY A 103 -7.33 -14.93 -1.03
N ILE A 104 -6.83 -13.71 -1.28
CA ILE A 104 -7.00 -12.56 -0.38
C ILE A 104 -8.49 -12.26 -0.22
N LYS A 105 -9.25 -12.18 -1.29
CA LYS A 105 -10.68 -11.91 -1.29
C LYS A 105 -11.46 -12.94 -0.46
N GLY A 106 -11.10 -14.23 -0.56
CA GLY A 106 -11.67 -15.29 0.27
C GLY A 106 -11.43 -15.07 1.76
N ARG A 107 -10.17 -14.85 2.17
CA ARG A 107 -9.81 -14.62 3.58
C ARG A 107 -10.44 -13.35 4.15
N ILE A 108 -10.50 -12.26 3.38
CA ILE A 108 -11.21 -11.02 3.76
C ILE A 108 -12.68 -11.32 4.06
N ALA A 109 -13.34 -12.11 3.20
CA ALA A 109 -14.73 -12.47 3.37
C ALA A 109 -14.96 -13.39 4.60
N GLU A 110 -14.07 -14.35 4.85
CA GLU A 110 -14.07 -15.21 6.03
C GLU A 110 -13.86 -14.41 7.33
N ALA A 111 -12.96 -13.43 7.30
CA ALA A 111 -12.72 -12.50 8.41
C ALA A 111 -13.88 -11.49 8.64
N GLY A 112 -14.93 -11.54 7.82
CA GLY A 112 -16.14 -10.74 8.03
C GLY A 112 -16.12 -9.35 7.40
N TYR A 113 -15.08 -8.97 6.65
CA TYR A 113 -15.07 -7.69 5.94
C TYR A 113 -16.11 -7.66 4.81
N ARG A 114 -16.81 -6.55 4.67
CA ARG A 114 -17.89 -6.31 3.70
C ARG A 114 -17.84 -4.87 3.20
N ASP A 115 -18.54 -4.60 2.10
CA ASP A 115 -18.77 -3.22 1.64
C ASP A 115 -19.32 -2.34 2.78
N PRO A 116 -18.80 -1.11 2.95
CA PRO A 116 -17.83 -0.38 2.14
C PRO A 116 -16.35 -0.59 2.55
N ALA A 117 -16.04 -1.45 3.53
CA ALA A 117 -14.65 -1.67 3.98
C ALA A 117 -13.80 -2.40 2.93
N THR A 118 -14.43 -3.15 2.02
CA THR A 118 -13.78 -3.82 0.89
C THR A 118 -14.66 -3.75 -0.35
N PHE A 119 -14.06 -3.55 -1.52
CA PHE A 119 -14.75 -3.46 -2.82
C PHE A 119 -13.81 -3.79 -3.97
N VAL A 120 -14.34 -4.02 -5.17
CA VAL A 120 -13.58 -4.29 -6.39
C VAL A 120 -13.88 -3.22 -7.43
N LEU A 121 -12.83 -2.72 -8.10
CA LEU A 121 -12.97 -1.81 -9.25
C LEU A 121 -12.21 -2.37 -10.45
N ASP A 122 -12.87 -2.30 -11.61
CA ASP A 122 -12.24 -2.52 -12.91
C ASP A 122 -11.85 -1.16 -13.50
N HIS A 123 -10.53 -0.97 -13.69
CA HIS A 123 -9.95 0.23 -14.28
C HIS A 123 -9.74 0.10 -15.79
N GLY A 124 -10.10 -1.06 -16.37
CA GLY A 124 -9.90 -1.40 -17.77
C GLY A 124 -8.47 -1.87 -18.08
N TYR A 125 -7.47 -1.33 -17.43
CA TYR A 125 -6.06 -1.74 -17.54
C TYR A 125 -5.57 -2.60 -16.36
N CYS A 126 -6.35 -2.72 -15.33
CA CYS A 126 -6.16 -3.60 -14.18
C CYS A 126 -7.48 -3.78 -13.44
N VAL A 127 -7.59 -4.85 -12.66
CA VAL A 127 -8.69 -5.09 -11.73
C VAL A 127 -8.13 -5.07 -10.32
N SER A 128 -8.72 -4.25 -9.45
CA SER A 128 -8.22 -3.97 -8.12
C SER A 128 -9.22 -4.35 -7.04
N LEU A 129 -8.76 -5.10 -6.05
CA LEU A 129 -9.45 -5.39 -4.79
C LEU A 129 -8.96 -4.41 -3.73
N TYR A 130 -9.87 -3.69 -3.13
CA TYR A 130 -9.57 -2.71 -2.06
C TYR A 130 -10.01 -3.22 -0.71
N ILE A 131 -9.25 -2.87 0.34
CA ILE A 131 -9.62 -3.08 1.73
C ILE A 131 -8.99 -2.00 2.63
N THR A 132 -9.75 -1.52 3.60
CA THR A 132 -9.23 -0.63 4.64
C THR A 132 -8.65 -1.45 5.79
N ASP A 133 -7.39 -1.17 6.16
CA ASP A 133 -6.71 -1.82 7.27
C ASP A 133 -7.21 -1.29 8.64
N PRO A 134 -6.82 -1.92 9.77
CA PRO A 134 -7.21 -1.47 11.12
C PRO A 134 -6.77 -0.04 11.46
N ASN A 135 -5.80 0.53 10.74
CA ASN A 135 -5.28 1.88 10.98
C ASN A 135 -5.98 2.93 10.08
N GLY A 136 -6.91 2.52 9.21
CA GLY A 136 -7.58 3.39 8.25
C GLY A 136 -6.82 3.57 6.92
N LEU A 137 -5.77 2.79 6.68
CA LEU A 137 -5.04 2.79 5.42
C LEU A 137 -5.78 1.96 4.38
N LEU A 138 -6.00 2.55 3.21
CA LEU A 138 -6.58 1.81 2.09
C LEU A 138 -5.47 1.04 1.36
N LEU A 139 -5.62 -0.28 1.26
CA LEU A 139 -4.81 -1.16 0.44
C LEU A 139 -5.54 -1.50 -0.84
N GLU A 140 -4.78 -1.62 -1.92
CA GLU A 140 -5.24 -2.02 -3.23
C GLU A 140 -4.41 -3.23 -3.70
N PHE A 141 -5.06 -4.34 -4.03
CA PHE A 141 -4.42 -5.52 -4.61
C PHE A 141 -4.79 -5.61 -6.07
N THR A 142 -3.83 -5.33 -6.94
CA THR A 142 -4.05 -5.08 -8.36
C THR A 142 -3.56 -6.23 -9.21
N VAL A 143 -4.45 -6.77 -10.05
CA VAL A 143 -4.12 -7.69 -11.14
C VAL A 143 -4.06 -6.89 -12.44
N ASP A 144 -2.91 -6.88 -13.07
CA ASP A 144 -2.68 -6.16 -14.31
C ASP A 144 -3.42 -6.81 -15.51
N HIS A 145 -3.78 -5.99 -16.49
CA HIS A 145 -4.29 -6.47 -17.76
C HIS A 145 -3.24 -7.33 -18.49
N PRO A 146 -3.64 -8.37 -19.27
CA PRO A 146 -2.67 -9.19 -20.03
C PRO A 146 -1.74 -8.37 -20.95
N ASP A 147 -2.20 -7.24 -21.47
CA ASP A 147 -1.40 -6.33 -22.31
C ASP A 147 -0.67 -5.24 -21.51
N VAL A 148 -0.45 -5.42 -20.20
CA VAL A 148 0.12 -4.38 -19.31
C VAL A 148 1.43 -3.80 -19.83
N GLU A 149 2.27 -4.61 -20.46
CA GLU A 149 3.56 -4.15 -20.98
C GLU A 149 3.40 -3.16 -22.13
N LYS A 150 2.48 -3.44 -23.07
CA LYS A 150 2.10 -2.53 -24.16
C LYS A 150 1.50 -1.24 -23.61
N ILE A 151 0.54 -1.36 -22.70
CA ILE A 151 -0.13 -0.24 -22.04
C ILE A 151 0.89 0.66 -21.35
N SER A 152 1.83 0.05 -20.60
CA SER A 152 2.89 0.77 -19.89
C SER A 152 3.86 1.49 -20.82
N GLN A 153 4.20 0.90 -21.97
CA GLN A 153 5.03 1.55 -22.99
C GLN A 153 4.33 2.77 -23.59
N GLU A 154 3.05 2.66 -23.94
CA GLU A 154 2.26 3.76 -24.47
C GLU A 154 2.16 4.90 -23.45
N ARG A 155 1.82 4.60 -22.19
CA ARG A 155 1.76 5.59 -21.10
C ARG A 155 3.09 6.29 -20.86
N ARG A 156 4.19 5.55 -20.83
CA ARG A 156 5.55 6.12 -20.66
C ARG A 156 5.90 7.07 -21.79
N ARG A 157 5.57 6.71 -23.04
CA ARG A 157 5.79 7.56 -24.22
C ARG A 157 5.03 8.87 -24.12
N ASP A 158 3.80 8.83 -23.69
CA ASP A 158 2.87 9.96 -23.74
C ASP A 158 2.78 10.75 -22.40
N ALA A 159 3.38 10.24 -21.32
CA ALA A 159 3.24 10.76 -19.95
C ALA A 159 3.48 12.28 -19.81
N ARG A 160 4.52 12.82 -20.43
CA ARG A 160 4.84 14.26 -20.35
C ARG A 160 3.86 15.11 -21.17
N LYS A 161 3.44 14.61 -22.33
CA LYS A 161 2.45 15.27 -23.18
C LYS A 161 1.10 15.35 -22.47
N ASP A 162 0.68 14.26 -21.87
CA ASP A 162 -0.61 14.17 -21.17
C ASP A 162 -0.62 15.03 -19.91
N LEU A 163 0.50 15.09 -19.17
CA LEU A 163 0.64 16.01 -18.04
C LEU A 163 0.57 17.47 -18.51
N ALA A 164 1.25 17.82 -19.60
CA ALA A 164 1.20 19.20 -20.14
C ALA A 164 -0.22 19.58 -20.60
N ARG A 165 -0.96 18.65 -21.19
CA ARG A 165 -2.37 18.81 -21.57
C ARG A 165 -3.23 19.13 -20.34
N TRP A 166 -3.11 18.34 -19.27
CA TRP A 166 -3.81 18.55 -18.00
C TRP A 166 -3.51 19.93 -17.39
N LEU A 167 -2.22 20.30 -17.32
CA LEU A 167 -1.77 21.59 -16.79
C LEU A 167 -2.25 22.77 -17.66
N GLY A 168 -2.47 22.54 -18.95
CA GLY A 168 -3.05 23.51 -19.88
C GLY A 168 -4.57 23.67 -19.80
N GLY A 169 -5.23 22.91 -18.88
CA GLY A 169 -6.68 23.01 -18.65
C GLY A 169 -7.53 22.06 -19.50
N ASP A 170 -6.93 21.19 -20.29
CA ASP A 170 -7.67 20.11 -20.96
C ASP A 170 -7.75 18.88 -20.02
N HIS A 171 -8.90 18.71 -19.42
CA HIS A 171 -9.21 17.63 -18.47
C HIS A 171 -10.02 16.49 -19.09
N THR A 172 -10.03 16.38 -20.41
CA THR A 172 -10.69 15.28 -21.12
C THR A 172 -10.02 13.94 -20.76
N SER A 173 -10.82 12.92 -20.49
CA SER A 173 -10.31 11.58 -20.20
C SER A 173 -9.44 11.06 -21.34
N ASN A 174 -8.31 10.44 -20.99
CA ASN A 174 -7.41 9.78 -21.93
C ASN A 174 -7.22 8.29 -21.62
N ASN A 175 -8.06 7.72 -20.73
CA ASN A 175 -8.04 6.29 -20.47
C ASN A 175 -8.85 5.55 -21.55
N ALA A 176 -8.17 5.02 -22.55
CA ALA A 176 -8.77 4.30 -23.66
C ALA A 176 -9.22 2.87 -23.31
N TYR A 177 -8.93 2.40 -22.11
CA TYR A 177 -9.22 1.03 -21.64
C TYR A 177 -10.46 0.92 -20.75
N ARG A 178 -11.08 2.05 -20.44
CA ARG A 178 -12.27 2.12 -19.56
C ARG A 178 -13.46 2.76 -20.23
#